data_e6fc51333229a51f8dca0e6fe95271b1
#
_entry.id   e6fc51333229a51f8dca0e6fe95271b1
#
_cell.length_a   1.000
_cell.length_b   1.000
_cell.length_c   1.000
_cell.angle_alpha   90.00
_cell.angle_beta   90.00
_cell.angle_gamma   90.00
#
_symmetry.space_group_name_H-M   'P 1'
#
loop_
_entity.id
_entity.type
_entity.pdbx_description
1 polymer ?
#
loop_
_entity_poly.entity_id
_entity_poly.type
_entity_poly.pdbx_seq_one_letter_code
_entity_poly.pdbx_strand_id
1 'polypeptide(L)'
;MELLDDAAPAVVARGASIATIYTGSHQDHRVEGVALIAPHFIVEDISVASIAQIRNAYATTNLKEKLSRWHRDVDNAFYGWNGAWLDPDFRSWDISEYLAYIRVPVAILQGVDDQYGTMRQVEIAREECYCPVDVTVIPGAGHQPHREAPGATLDAISEFANAVLHVDDGSQGRAA
;
A
#
# COMPACT_ATOMS: atom_id res chain seq x y z
N MET A 1 -1.74 23.85 0.18
CA MET A 1 -1.22 23.55 1.55
C MET A 1 -1.12 22.05 1.81
N GLU A 2 -1.50 21.22 0.86
CA GLU A 2 -1.71 19.77 1.03
C GLU A 2 -0.61 18.85 0.46
N LEU A 3 0.21 19.31 -0.46
CA LEU A 3 1.29 18.52 -1.06
C LEU A 3 2.42 18.10 -0.08
N LEU A 4 2.41 18.63 1.12
CA LEU A 4 3.55 18.51 2.06
C LEU A 4 3.36 17.43 3.13
N ASP A 5 2.13 16.97 3.34
CA ASP A 5 1.85 15.79 4.15
C ASP A 5 2.10 14.49 3.34
N ASP A 6 2.14 14.60 2.02
CA ASP A 6 2.26 13.48 1.07
C ASP A 6 3.68 12.90 0.93
N ALA A 7 4.68 13.48 1.57
CA ALA A 7 6.04 12.95 1.50
C ALA A 7 6.29 11.68 2.36
N ALA A 8 5.34 11.33 3.24
CA ALA A 8 5.36 10.06 3.98
C ALA A 8 4.75 8.85 3.24
N PRO A 9 3.95 9.01 2.16
CA PRO A 9 3.24 7.92 1.49
C PRO A 9 4.14 6.83 0.92
N ALA A 10 5.35 7.20 0.54
CA ALA A 10 6.31 6.25 -0.02
C ALA A 10 6.63 5.05 0.89
N VAL A 11 6.45 5.20 2.18
CA VAL A 11 6.69 4.12 3.15
C VAL A 11 5.54 3.13 3.17
N VAL A 12 4.29 3.60 3.07
CA VAL A 12 3.10 2.74 3.10
C VAL A 12 3.00 1.93 1.82
N ALA A 13 3.05 2.57 0.66
CA ALA A 13 3.02 1.90 -0.64
C ALA A 13 4.17 0.89 -0.80
N ARG A 14 5.39 1.24 -0.42
CA ARG A 14 6.53 0.31 -0.42
C ARG A 14 6.34 -0.84 0.55
N GLY A 15 5.77 -0.59 1.72
CA GLY A 15 5.44 -1.63 2.69
C GLY A 15 4.49 -2.66 2.09
N ALA A 16 3.48 -2.23 1.36
CA ALA A 16 2.55 -3.11 0.66
C ALA A 16 3.24 -3.95 -0.42
N SER A 17 4.12 -3.35 -1.24
CA SER A 17 4.90 -4.08 -2.25
C SER A 17 5.85 -5.11 -1.61
N ILE A 18 6.53 -4.75 -0.51
CA ILE A 18 7.40 -5.67 0.23
C ILE A 18 6.59 -6.83 0.81
N ALA A 19 5.43 -6.55 1.41
CA ALA A 19 4.55 -7.58 1.96
C ALA A 19 4.05 -8.54 0.86
N THR A 20 3.68 -8.00 -0.31
CA THR A 20 3.26 -8.78 -1.48
C THR A 20 4.37 -9.72 -1.94
N ILE A 21 5.59 -9.19 -2.15
CA ILE A 21 6.74 -10.00 -2.55
C ILE A 21 7.05 -11.07 -1.51
N TYR A 22 7.06 -10.71 -0.22
CA TYR A 22 7.35 -11.64 0.86
C TYR A 22 6.34 -12.79 0.89
N THR A 23 5.04 -12.46 0.93
CA THR A 23 3.98 -13.47 1.05
C THR A 23 3.79 -14.30 -0.22
N GLY A 24 4.08 -13.72 -1.39
CA GLY A 24 4.10 -14.46 -2.66
C GLY A 24 5.34 -15.34 -2.84
N SER A 25 6.47 -14.98 -2.21
CA SER A 25 7.73 -15.76 -2.31
C SER A 25 7.89 -16.80 -1.21
N HIS A 26 7.25 -16.63 -0.05
CA HIS A 26 7.46 -17.45 1.13
C HIS A 26 6.14 -17.96 1.71
N GLN A 27 6.06 -19.26 1.95
CA GLN A 27 4.95 -19.90 2.65
C GLN A 27 5.23 -19.90 4.16
N ASP A 28 5.18 -18.72 4.78
CA ASP A 28 5.40 -18.59 6.23
C ASP A 28 4.07 -18.84 6.97
N HIS A 29 4.02 -19.98 7.69
CA HIS A 29 2.84 -20.40 8.46
C HIS A 29 2.42 -19.46 9.61
N ARG A 30 3.24 -18.46 9.92
CA ARG A 30 2.92 -17.42 10.90
C ARG A 30 2.12 -16.27 10.30
N VAL A 31 2.04 -16.19 8.97
CA VAL A 31 1.24 -15.19 8.27
C VAL A 31 -0.13 -15.79 7.99
N GLU A 32 -1.14 -15.28 8.65
CA GLU A 32 -2.51 -15.74 8.54
C GLU A 32 -3.37 -14.88 7.59
N GLY A 33 -2.93 -13.66 7.31
CA GLY A 33 -3.56 -12.73 6.37
C GLY A 33 -2.67 -11.52 6.07
N VAL A 34 -2.99 -10.77 5.03
CA VAL A 34 -2.22 -9.59 4.62
C VAL A 34 -3.16 -8.42 4.35
N ALA A 35 -2.96 -7.30 5.07
CA ALA A 35 -3.66 -6.05 4.80
C ALA A 35 -2.73 -5.06 4.06
N LEU A 36 -3.11 -4.67 2.87
CA LEU A 36 -2.37 -3.79 1.99
C LEU A 36 -3.09 -2.44 1.89
N ILE A 37 -2.41 -1.35 2.25
CA ILE A 37 -2.96 0.01 2.17
C ILE A 37 -2.34 0.72 0.99
N ALA A 38 -3.17 1.16 0.04
CA ALA A 38 -2.76 1.86 -1.17
C ALA A 38 -1.59 1.16 -1.89
N PRO A 39 -1.73 -0.14 -2.23
CA PRO A 39 -0.63 -0.92 -2.80
C PRO A 39 -0.26 -0.46 -4.19
N HIS A 40 1.01 -0.70 -4.56
CA HIS A 40 1.46 -0.66 -5.95
C HIS A 40 1.97 -2.04 -6.35
N PHE A 41 1.44 -2.56 -7.44
CA PHE A 41 1.90 -3.80 -8.08
C PHE A 41 2.56 -3.51 -9.42
N ILE A 42 2.16 -2.42 -10.07
CA ILE A 42 2.72 -1.90 -11.32
C ILE A 42 2.96 -0.41 -11.23
N VAL A 43 3.75 0.12 -12.17
CA VAL A 43 3.89 1.57 -12.36
C VAL A 43 2.77 2.10 -13.25
N GLU A 44 2.08 3.15 -12.78
CA GLU A 44 1.06 3.87 -13.55
C GLU A 44 1.55 5.26 -13.95
N ASP A 45 0.99 5.83 -15.01
CA ASP A 45 1.32 7.19 -15.46
C ASP A 45 1.00 8.25 -14.40
N ILE A 46 -0.10 8.07 -13.67
CA ILE A 46 -0.49 8.96 -12.57
C ILE A 46 0.54 8.95 -11.45
N SER A 47 1.11 7.80 -11.11
CA SER A 47 2.16 7.67 -10.10
C SER A 47 3.37 8.50 -10.49
N VAL A 48 3.86 8.32 -11.72
CA VAL A 48 5.04 9.02 -12.22
C VAL A 48 4.81 10.52 -12.30
N ALA A 49 3.63 10.96 -12.77
CA ALA A 49 3.28 12.37 -12.85
C ALA A 49 3.25 13.03 -11.46
N SER A 50 2.62 12.39 -10.47
CA SER A 50 2.55 12.89 -9.10
C SER A 50 3.91 12.93 -8.43
N ILE A 51 4.75 11.91 -8.64
CA ILE A 51 6.11 11.84 -8.10
C ILE A 51 7.02 12.92 -8.73
N ALA A 52 6.84 13.23 -10.02
CA ALA A 52 7.54 14.33 -10.67
C ALA A 52 7.13 15.70 -10.08
N GLN A 53 5.85 15.88 -9.74
CA GLN A 53 5.39 17.09 -9.07
C GLN A 53 6.03 17.26 -7.69
N ILE A 54 6.14 16.18 -6.90
CA ILE A 54 6.80 16.23 -5.60
C ILE A 54 8.29 16.53 -5.74
N ARG A 55 8.96 16.03 -6.79
CA ARG A 55 10.36 16.41 -7.08
C ARG A 55 10.51 17.91 -7.28
N ASN A 56 9.59 18.51 -8.01
CA ASN A 56 9.56 19.96 -8.19
C ASN A 56 9.30 20.68 -6.84
N ALA A 57 8.32 20.22 -6.06
CA ALA A 57 8.04 20.77 -4.74
C ALA A 57 9.23 20.68 -3.79
N TYR A 58 9.98 19.57 -3.82
CA TYR A 58 11.19 19.40 -3.01
C TYR A 58 12.26 20.44 -3.33
N ALA A 59 12.42 20.80 -4.61
CA ALA A 59 13.39 21.77 -5.08
C ALA A 59 12.95 23.23 -4.83
N THR A 60 11.64 23.52 -4.77
CA THR A 60 11.12 24.87 -4.82
C THR A 60 10.39 25.33 -3.55
N THR A 61 10.18 24.42 -2.59
CA THR A 61 9.45 24.70 -1.35
C THR A 61 10.27 24.32 -0.10
N ASN A 62 9.69 24.46 1.08
CA ASN A 62 10.29 24.03 2.35
C ASN A 62 10.09 22.52 2.65
N LEU A 63 9.78 21.70 1.64
CA LEU A 63 9.55 20.26 1.83
C LEU A 63 10.77 19.56 2.43
N LYS A 64 11.97 19.89 1.97
CA LYS A 64 13.22 19.35 2.53
C LYS A 64 13.33 19.61 4.03
N GLU A 65 13.05 20.83 4.48
CA GLU A 65 13.09 21.20 5.90
C GLU A 65 12.05 20.41 6.70
N LYS A 66 10.84 20.23 6.18
CA LYS A 66 9.81 19.42 6.85
C LYS A 66 10.23 17.97 6.99
N LEU A 67 10.83 17.38 5.95
CA LEU A 67 11.32 16.00 5.96
C LEU A 67 12.51 15.79 6.91
N SER A 68 13.30 16.84 7.19
CA SER A 68 14.45 16.76 8.11
C SER A 68 14.05 16.41 9.55
N ARG A 69 12.78 16.57 9.92
CA ARG A 69 12.25 16.13 11.22
C ARG A 69 12.25 14.61 11.40
N TRP A 70 12.26 13.87 10.29
CA TRP A 70 12.11 12.42 10.28
C TRP A 70 13.32 11.69 9.69
N HIS A 71 14.15 12.40 8.90
CA HIS A 71 15.28 11.81 8.20
C HIS A 71 16.58 12.57 8.52
N ARG A 72 17.60 11.82 8.95
CA ARG A 72 18.93 12.39 9.21
C ARG A 72 19.63 12.80 7.91
N ASP A 73 19.44 12.03 6.85
CA ASP A 73 19.90 12.32 5.49
C ASP A 73 18.68 12.41 4.57
N VAL A 74 18.15 13.63 4.47
CA VAL A 74 16.89 13.89 3.73
C VAL A 74 17.08 13.70 2.25
N ASP A 75 18.21 14.14 1.70
CA ASP A 75 18.47 14.04 0.25
C ASP A 75 18.57 12.58 -0.16
N ASN A 76 19.30 11.76 0.59
CA ASN A 76 19.40 10.34 0.30
C ASN A 76 18.05 9.63 0.42
N ALA A 77 17.28 9.94 1.47
CA ALA A 77 15.94 9.36 1.65
C ALA A 77 14.99 9.77 0.52
N PHE A 78 14.99 11.05 0.14
CA PHE A 78 14.11 11.58 -0.89
C PHE A 78 14.51 11.08 -2.29
N TYR A 79 15.77 11.28 -2.70
CA TYR A 79 16.19 10.91 -4.05
C TYR A 79 16.34 9.41 -4.24
N GLY A 80 16.59 8.63 -3.18
CA GLY A 80 16.57 7.17 -3.25
C GLY A 80 15.18 6.63 -3.61
N TRP A 81 14.12 7.29 -3.16
CA TRP A 81 12.75 6.96 -3.55
C TRP A 81 12.36 7.61 -4.88
N ASN A 82 12.41 8.93 -4.94
CA ASN A 82 11.94 9.70 -6.08
C ASN A 82 12.73 9.39 -7.35
N GLY A 83 14.05 9.20 -7.21
CA GLY A 83 14.92 8.85 -8.34
C GLY A 83 14.57 7.51 -8.95
N ALA A 84 14.32 6.49 -8.11
CA ALA A 84 13.92 5.17 -8.59
C ALA A 84 12.59 5.22 -9.38
N TRP A 85 11.57 5.89 -8.84
CA TRP A 85 10.27 6.00 -9.51
C TRP A 85 10.29 6.80 -10.81
N LEU A 86 11.22 7.75 -10.96
CA LEU A 86 11.38 8.55 -12.16
C LEU A 86 12.44 8.01 -13.13
N ASP A 87 13.07 6.89 -12.79
CA ASP A 87 13.97 6.19 -13.69
C ASP A 87 13.18 5.58 -14.84
N PRO A 88 13.54 5.86 -16.11
CA PRO A 88 12.88 5.24 -17.26
C PRO A 88 12.86 3.72 -17.22
N ASP A 89 13.89 3.08 -16.69
CA ASP A 89 13.98 1.62 -16.60
C ASP A 89 12.99 1.05 -15.56
N PHE A 90 12.57 1.86 -14.58
CA PHE A 90 11.57 1.46 -13.58
C PHE A 90 10.13 1.48 -14.13
N ARG A 91 9.90 2.04 -15.32
CA ARG A 91 8.56 2.07 -15.96
C ARG A 91 7.98 0.68 -16.21
N SER A 92 8.82 -0.31 -16.38
CA SER A 92 8.43 -1.70 -16.58
C SER A 92 8.33 -2.51 -15.29
N TRP A 93 8.48 -1.86 -14.12
CA TRP A 93 8.39 -2.54 -12.85
C TRP A 93 6.99 -3.09 -12.61
N ASP A 94 6.93 -4.39 -12.39
CA ASP A 94 5.73 -5.18 -12.20
C ASP A 94 6.03 -6.31 -11.21
N ILE A 95 5.23 -6.39 -10.15
CA ILE A 95 5.29 -7.46 -9.15
C ILE A 95 3.97 -8.23 -9.05
N SER A 96 3.08 -8.05 -10.01
CA SER A 96 1.76 -8.70 -9.99
C SER A 96 1.85 -10.23 -9.96
N GLU A 97 2.91 -10.81 -10.54
CA GLU A 97 3.15 -12.26 -10.50
C GLU A 97 3.16 -12.84 -9.09
N TYR A 98 3.63 -12.09 -8.08
CA TYR A 98 3.65 -12.56 -6.69
C TYR A 98 2.28 -12.78 -6.10
N LEU A 99 1.26 -12.05 -6.58
CA LEU A 99 -0.12 -12.16 -6.12
C LEU A 99 -0.68 -13.57 -6.32
N ALA A 100 -0.32 -14.21 -7.43
CA ALA A 100 -0.76 -15.57 -7.75
C ALA A 100 -0.27 -16.63 -6.75
N TYR A 101 0.77 -16.34 -6.00
CA TYR A 101 1.38 -17.26 -5.02
C TYR A 101 0.96 -17.01 -3.58
N ILE A 102 0.23 -15.93 -3.29
CA ILE A 102 -0.31 -15.68 -1.94
C ILE A 102 -1.36 -16.74 -1.61
N ARG A 103 -1.26 -17.33 -0.42
CA ARG A 103 -2.12 -18.45 0.02
C ARG A 103 -2.98 -18.11 1.24
N VAL A 104 -2.90 -16.87 1.70
CA VAL A 104 -3.67 -16.35 2.84
C VAL A 104 -4.62 -15.26 2.35
N PRO A 105 -5.72 -14.95 3.06
CA PRO A 105 -6.60 -13.86 2.71
C PRO A 105 -5.86 -12.53 2.58
N VAL A 106 -6.28 -11.71 1.63
CA VAL A 106 -5.73 -10.37 1.38
C VAL A 106 -6.84 -9.34 1.57
N ALA A 107 -6.57 -8.30 2.37
CA ALA A 107 -7.39 -7.09 2.38
C ALA A 107 -6.66 -5.96 1.66
N ILE A 108 -7.38 -5.19 0.84
CA ILE A 108 -6.86 -3.99 0.19
C ILE A 108 -7.71 -2.79 0.62
N LEU A 109 -7.06 -1.78 1.15
CA LEU A 109 -7.67 -0.52 1.50
C LEU A 109 -7.18 0.56 0.52
N GLN A 110 -8.11 1.11 -0.27
CA GLN A 110 -7.80 2.08 -1.31
C GLN A 110 -8.61 3.35 -1.14
N GLY A 111 -7.95 4.50 -1.11
CA GLY A 111 -8.62 5.78 -1.16
C GLY A 111 -9.18 6.08 -2.56
N VAL A 112 -10.39 6.66 -2.63
CA VAL A 112 -11.01 7.02 -3.92
C VAL A 112 -10.19 8.06 -4.67
N ASP A 113 -9.60 9.01 -3.92
CA ASP A 113 -8.89 10.16 -4.46
C ASP A 113 -7.38 9.95 -4.48
N ASP A 114 -6.92 8.69 -4.52
CA ASP A 114 -5.50 8.35 -4.53
C ASP A 114 -4.81 8.89 -5.78
N GLN A 115 -3.90 9.82 -5.57
CA GLN A 115 -3.16 10.50 -6.63
C GLN A 115 -1.93 9.72 -7.11
N TYR A 116 -1.61 8.60 -6.49
CA TYR A 116 -0.45 7.78 -6.85
C TYR A 116 -0.81 6.42 -7.44
N GLY A 117 -2.01 5.89 -7.13
CA GLY A 117 -2.45 4.60 -7.63
C GLY A 117 -3.95 4.58 -7.89
N THR A 118 -4.35 4.11 -9.07
CA THR A 118 -5.77 4.01 -9.43
C THR A 118 -6.38 2.70 -8.93
N MET A 119 -7.69 2.52 -9.16
CA MET A 119 -8.36 1.24 -8.94
C MET A 119 -7.78 0.10 -9.78
N ARG A 120 -6.92 0.38 -10.77
CA ARG A 120 -6.21 -0.65 -11.54
C ARG A 120 -5.36 -1.55 -10.64
N GLN A 121 -4.75 -1.01 -9.59
CA GLN A 121 -4.01 -1.80 -8.61
C GLN A 121 -4.93 -2.83 -7.92
N VAL A 122 -6.14 -2.42 -7.56
CA VAL A 122 -7.14 -3.31 -6.96
C VAL A 122 -7.63 -4.38 -7.95
N GLU A 123 -7.87 -3.98 -9.19
CA GLU A 123 -8.29 -4.90 -10.25
C GLU A 123 -7.25 -6.00 -10.49
N ILE A 124 -5.96 -5.62 -10.59
CA ILE A 124 -4.85 -6.56 -10.74
C ILE A 124 -4.85 -7.58 -9.59
N ALA A 125 -5.01 -7.14 -8.35
CA ALA A 125 -5.05 -8.07 -7.24
C ALA A 125 -6.23 -9.04 -7.34
N ARG A 126 -7.40 -8.59 -7.79
CA ARG A 126 -8.56 -9.46 -8.00
C ARG A 126 -8.39 -10.43 -9.17
N GLU A 127 -7.66 -10.01 -10.21
CA GLU A 127 -7.38 -10.83 -11.37
C GLU A 127 -6.32 -11.91 -11.07
N GLU A 128 -5.28 -11.57 -10.31
CA GLU A 128 -4.11 -12.42 -10.12
C GLU A 128 -4.14 -13.28 -8.85
N CYS A 129 -4.83 -12.83 -7.77
CA CYS A 129 -4.92 -13.63 -6.56
C CYS A 129 -5.85 -14.83 -6.72
N TYR A 130 -5.38 -16.01 -6.30
CA TYR A 130 -6.23 -17.21 -6.15
C TYR A 130 -6.79 -17.37 -4.72
N CYS A 131 -6.41 -16.50 -3.80
CA CYS A 131 -6.95 -16.41 -2.45
C CYS A 131 -8.10 -15.38 -2.37
N PRO A 132 -8.89 -15.34 -1.28
CA PRO A 132 -9.87 -14.29 -1.06
C PRO A 132 -9.23 -12.90 -1.03
N VAL A 133 -9.83 -11.94 -1.74
CA VAL A 133 -9.43 -10.54 -1.77
C VAL A 133 -10.59 -9.66 -1.33
N ASP A 134 -10.49 -9.13 -0.11
CA ASP A 134 -11.44 -8.16 0.42
C ASP A 134 -10.98 -6.75 0.07
N VAL A 135 -11.88 -5.91 -0.44
CA VAL A 135 -11.53 -4.55 -0.86
C VAL A 135 -12.41 -3.54 -0.15
N THR A 136 -11.77 -2.66 0.60
CA THR A 136 -12.41 -1.49 1.20
C THR A 136 -11.97 -0.23 0.46
N VAL A 137 -12.93 0.38 -0.24
CA VAL A 137 -12.72 1.67 -0.92
C VAL A 137 -13.17 2.78 0.03
N ILE A 138 -12.27 3.71 0.36
CA ILE A 138 -12.49 4.75 1.37
C ILE A 138 -12.80 6.07 0.69
N PRO A 139 -14.05 6.57 0.76
CA PRO A 139 -14.45 7.84 0.15
C PRO A 139 -13.73 9.03 0.80
N GLY A 140 -13.29 9.99 -0.02
CA GLY A 140 -12.65 11.22 0.43
C GLY A 140 -11.22 11.03 0.99
N ALA A 141 -10.66 9.83 0.82
CA ALA A 141 -9.27 9.56 1.15
C ALA A 141 -8.43 9.42 -0.13
N GLY A 142 -7.21 9.93 -0.08
CA GLY A 142 -6.17 9.75 -1.09
C GLY A 142 -5.26 8.57 -0.75
N HIS A 143 -3.96 8.75 -0.98
CA HIS A 143 -2.95 7.71 -0.81
C HIS A 143 -2.63 7.33 0.65
N GLN A 144 -3.10 8.13 1.62
CA GLN A 144 -2.86 7.89 3.04
C GLN A 144 -4.17 7.72 3.84
N PRO A 145 -5.02 6.74 3.50
CA PRO A 145 -6.30 6.60 4.17
C PRO A 145 -6.17 6.44 5.69
N HIS A 146 -5.07 5.87 6.20
CA HIS A 146 -4.79 5.76 7.63
C HIS A 146 -4.60 7.13 8.34
N ARG A 147 -4.30 8.20 7.59
CA ARG A 147 -4.19 9.58 8.10
C ARG A 147 -5.41 10.42 7.75
N GLU A 148 -5.96 10.22 6.56
CA GLU A 148 -7.04 11.03 5.99
C GLU A 148 -8.42 10.56 6.49
N ALA A 149 -8.58 9.26 6.71
CA ALA A 149 -9.79 8.62 7.24
C ALA A 149 -9.45 7.54 8.28
N PRO A 150 -8.81 7.90 9.41
CA PRO A 150 -8.24 6.92 10.36
C PRO A 150 -9.29 5.98 10.95
N GLY A 151 -10.51 6.45 11.21
CA GLY A 151 -11.60 5.63 11.74
C GLY A 151 -11.97 4.51 10.76
N ALA A 152 -12.34 4.88 9.52
CA ALA A 152 -12.73 3.91 8.50
C ALA A 152 -11.59 2.93 8.17
N THR A 153 -10.35 3.39 8.18
CA THR A 153 -9.18 2.54 7.96
C THR A 153 -8.99 1.55 9.10
N LEU A 154 -9.10 2.00 10.34
CA LEU A 154 -8.96 1.14 11.51
C LEU A 154 -10.09 0.10 11.59
N ASP A 155 -11.31 0.51 11.32
CA ASP A 155 -12.49 -0.38 11.32
C ASP A 155 -12.29 -1.51 10.29
N ALA A 156 -11.90 -1.18 9.05
CA ALA A 156 -11.66 -2.15 7.99
C ALA A 156 -10.52 -3.13 8.33
N ILE A 157 -9.40 -2.63 8.90
CA ILE A 157 -8.30 -3.50 9.33
C ILE A 157 -8.73 -4.41 10.47
N SER A 158 -9.49 -3.88 11.44
CA SER A 158 -9.97 -4.65 12.60
C SER A 158 -10.95 -5.74 12.18
N GLU A 159 -11.87 -5.43 11.26
CA GLU A 159 -12.82 -6.39 10.70
C GLU A 159 -12.06 -7.54 10.00
N PHE A 160 -11.11 -7.21 9.13
CA PHE A 160 -10.28 -8.20 8.45
C PHE A 160 -9.47 -9.05 9.43
N ALA A 161 -8.79 -8.42 10.39
CA ALA A 161 -7.99 -9.13 11.39
C ALA A 161 -8.86 -10.10 12.22
N ASN A 162 -10.04 -9.66 12.63
CA ASN A 162 -10.98 -10.52 13.35
C ASN A 162 -11.45 -11.70 12.49
N ALA A 163 -11.77 -11.47 11.21
CA ALA A 163 -12.18 -12.53 10.30
C ALA A 163 -11.08 -13.58 10.10
N VAL A 164 -9.82 -13.14 10.00
CA VAL A 164 -8.66 -14.05 9.81
C VAL A 164 -8.32 -14.80 11.09
N LEU A 165 -8.30 -14.13 12.25
CA LEU A 165 -7.87 -14.72 13.52
C LEU A 165 -8.96 -15.53 14.23
N HIS A 166 -10.23 -15.33 13.89
CA HIS A 166 -11.36 -16.03 14.53
C HIS A 166 -11.89 -17.23 13.74
N VAL A 167 -11.26 -17.63 12.64
CA VAL A 167 -11.64 -18.83 11.89
C VAL A 167 -11.48 -20.12 12.71
N ASP A 168 -10.79 -20.09 13.87
CA ASP A 168 -10.52 -21.25 14.72
C ASP A 168 -11.16 -21.21 16.12
N ASP A 169 -12.11 -20.33 16.42
CA ASP A 169 -12.94 -20.57 17.62
C ASP A 169 -13.99 -21.66 17.34
N GLY A 170 -13.43 -22.88 17.15
CA GLY A 170 -14.19 -24.10 16.98
C GLY A 170 -14.99 -24.45 18.23
N SER A 171 -16.00 -23.66 18.56
CA SER A 171 -17.12 -24.11 19.40
C SER A 171 -17.99 -25.10 18.61
N GLN A 172 -17.37 -26.14 18.10
CA GLN A 172 -18.05 -27.39 17.76
C GLN A 172 -18.53 -27.99 19.09
N GLY A 173 -19.77 -27.61 19.44
CA GLY A 173 -20.48 -28.26 20.52
C GLY A 173 -20.34 -29.78 20.38
N ARG A 174 -19.60 -30.40 21.30
CA ARG A 174 -19.79 -31.80 21.63
C ARG A 174 -21.18 -31.93 22.22
N ALA A 175 -22.14 -32.21 21.37
CA ALA A 175 -23.41 -32.82 21.81
C ALA A 175 -23.06 -34.24 22.24
N ALA A 176 -23.29 -34.49 23.52
CA ALA A 176 -23.25 -35.81 24.14
C ALA A 176 -24.40 -36.69 23.63
#